data_a54ae59564018a9d22f949a6cf8d0e25
#
_entry.id   a54ae59564018a9d22f949a6cf8d0e25
#
_cell.length_a   1.000
_cell.length_b   1.000
_cell.length_c   1.000
_cell.angle_alpha   90.00
_cell.angle_beta   90.00
_cell.angle_gamma   90.00
#
_symmetry.space_group_name_H-M   'P 1'
#
loop_
_entity.id
_entity.type
_entity.pdbx_description
1 polymer ?
#
loop_
_entity_poly.entity_id
_entity_poly.type
_entity_poly.pdbx_seq_one_letter_code
_entity_poly.pdbx_strand_id
1 'polypeptide(L)'
;MFIVIEGIDGAGCETQGKNLLKILKGRKNPSPTTLIKYPDYERNVGKIIREFLYENKNLTVEQQFLLYSLQFLMDKKMIAEKRKNGILIADRYFTTTLCYQTLEGIKLEKALSFAEDFGIEKPDLVFYIKVDPDIAIKRKFCEQKEKNRREKDFDFIRKTYIQYEKLAQNQVWTKWVTINGNKSVDEVTKEIYNSLISKIKY
;
A
#
# COMPACT_ATOMS: atom_id res chain seq x y z
N MET A 1 -2.92 -7.53 -14.74
CA MET A 1 -2.67 -6.16 -14.26
C MET A 1 -2.41 -6.18 -12.76
N PHE A 2 -1.41 -5.44 -12.27
CA PHE A 2 -1.08 -5.34 -10.84
C PHE A 2 -1.26 -3.90 -10.36
N ILE A 3 -2.16 -3.68 -9.41
CA ILE A 3 -2.46 -2.37 -8.83
C ILE A 3 -2.22 -2.38 -7.32
N VAL A 4 -1.80 -1.24 -6.80
CA VAL A 4 -1.56 -1.04 -5.37
C VAL A 4 -2.45 0.08 -4.86
N ILE A 5 -2.99 -0.06 -3.66
CA ILE A 5 -3.74 0.99 -2.97
C ILE A 5 -2.89 1.46 -1.80
N GLU A 6 -2.57 2.74 -1.79
CA GLU A 6 -1.67 3.39 -0.84
C GLU A 6 -2.32 4.59 -0.15
N GLY A 7 -1.81 4.90 1.01
CA GLY A 7 -2.20 6.06 1.79
C GLY A 7 -1.65 6.00 3.21
N ILE A 8 -1.78 7.08 3.94
CA ILE A 8 -1.44 7.12 5.37
C ILE A 8 -2.37 6.20 6.18
N ASP A 9 -1.99 5.88 7.41
CA ASP A 9 -2.85 5.11 8.30
C ASP A 9 -4.14 5.89 8.58
N GLY A 10 -5.29 5.21 8.44
CA GLY A 10 -6.62 5.86 8.46
C GLY A 10 -7.14 6.34 7.10
N ALA A 11 -6.37 6.23 6.01
CA ALA A 11 -6.83 6.59 4.67
C ALA A 11 -7.90 5.64 4.10
N GLY A 12 -8.01 4.41 4.64
CA GLY A 12 -9.02 3.44 4.23
C GLY A 12 -8.57 2.48 3.12
N CYS A 13 -7.27 2.26 2.93
CA CYS A 13 -6.73 1.39 1.88
C CYS A 13 -7.35 -0.02 1.88
N GLU A 14 -7.45 -0.65 3.06
CA GLU A 14 -8.07 -1.97 3.21
C GLU A 14 -9.54 -1.98 2.76
N THR A 15 -10.31 -0.99 3.18
CA THR A 15 -11.73 -0.84 2.82
C THR A 15 -11.88 -0.71 1.32
N GLN A 16 -11.09 0.15 0.70
CA GLN A 16 -11.13 0.38 -0.75
C GLN A 16 -10.67 -0.85 -1.54
N GLY A 17 -9.65 -1.58 -1.06
CA GLY A 17 -9.23 -2.84 -1.67
C GLY A 17 -10.34 -3.90 -1.67
N LYS A 18 -11.05 -4.06 -0.54
CA LYS A 18 -12.18 -4.98 -0.41
C LYS A 18 -13.37 -4.58 -1.30
N ASN A 19 -13.71 -3.29 -1.32
CA ASN A 19 -14.81 -2.78 -2.14
C ASN A 19 -14.50 -2.95 -3.63
N LEU A 20 -13.30 -2.60 -4.06
CA LEU A 20 -12.88 -2.77 -5.45
C LEU A 20 -12.90 -4.25 -5.87
N LEU A 21 -12.41 -5.15 -5.04
CA LEU A 21 -12.49 -6.60 -5.26
C LEU A 21 -13.94 -7.06 -5.45
N LYS A 22 -14.86 -6.61 -4.58
CA LYS A 22 -16.28 -6.94 -4.64
C LYS A 22 -16.91 -6.48 -5.97
N ILE A 23 -16.65 -5.25 -6.38
CA ILE A 23 -17.17 -4.69 -7.63
C ILE A 23 -16.62 -5.46 -8.83
N LEU A 24 -15.32 -5.72 -8.88
CA LEU A 24 -14.69 -6.42 -10.01
C LEU A 24 -15.18 -7.86 -10.16
N LYS A 25 -15.40 -8.57 -9.04
CA LYS A 25 -15.98 -9.94 -9.05
C LYS A 25 -17.46 -9.96 -9.42
N GLY A 26 -18.21 -8.89 -9.15
CA GLY A 26 -19.63 -8.79 -9.46
C GLY A 26 -19.96 -8.42 -10.89
N ARG A 27 -18.97 -8.24 -11.78
CA ARG A 27 -19.20 -7.93 -13.20
C ARG A 27 -19.79 -9.13 -13.95
N LYS A 28 -20.50 -8.86 -15.04
CA LYS A 28 -21.10 -9.90 -15.90
C LYS A 28 -20.08 -10.92 -16.43
N ASN A 29 -18.87 -10.43 -16.77
CA ASN A 29 -17.72 -11.25 -17.20
C ASN A 29 -16.50 -10.86 -16.36
N PRO A 30 -16.35 -11.38 -15.13
CA PRO A 30 -15.27 -10.98 -14.24
C PRO A 30 -13.93 -11.58 -14.67
N SER A 31 -12.92 -10.73 -14.76
CA SER A 31 -11.54 -11.22 -14.82
C SER A 31 -11.15 -11.81 -13.46
N PRO A 32 -10.32 -12.86 -13.39
CA PRO A 32 -9.76 -13.33 -12.13
C PRO A 32 -9.18 -12.18 -11.34
N THR A 33 -9.70 -11.96 -10.14
CA THR A 33 -9.25 -10.83 -9.29
C THR A 33 -8.86 -11.34 -7.92
N THR A 34 -7.67 -10.97 -7.47
CA THR A 34 -7.09 -11.33 -6.18
C THR A 34 -6.76 -10.07 -5.39
N LEU A 35 -7.02 -10.08 -4.09
CA LEU A 35 -6.58 -9.07 -3.14
C LEU A 35 -5.54 -9.67 -2.21
N ILE A 36 -4.41 -9.00 -2.07
CA ILE A 36 -3.36 -9.31 -1.08
C ILE A 36 -3.15 -8.09 -0.19
N LYS A 37 -2.56 -8.32 0.98
CA LYS A 37 -2.30 -7.25 1.95
C LYS A 37 -0.91 -7.38 2.55
N TYR A 38 -0.23 -6.27 2.74
CA TYR A 38 1.03 -6.19 3.44
C TYR A 38 0.99 -5.18 4.60
N PRO A 39 1.73 -5.44 5.68
CA PRO A 39 2.44 -6.71 5.92
C PRO A 39 1.46 -7.86 6.20
N ASP A 40 1.84 -9.07 5.77
CA ASP A 40 1.13 -10.30 6.09
C ASP A 40 1.67 -10.86 7.41
N TYR A 41 0.95 -10.65 8.49
CA TYR A 41 1.35 -11.02 9.86
C TYR A 41 1.25 -12.52 10.15
N GLU A 42 0.61 -13.30 9.30
CA GLU A 42 0.49 -14.76 9.49
C GLU A 42 1.81 -15.48 9.16
N ARG A 43 2.64 -14.88 8.33
CA ARG A 43 3.95 -15.42 7.95
C ARG A 43 5.03 -15.11 8.99
N ASN A 44 6.05 -15.95 9.07
CA ASN A 44 7.14 -15.79 10.05
C ASN A 44 7.81 -14.41 9.97
N VAL A 45 8.07 -13.91 8.76
CA VAL A 45 8.62 -12.55 8.56
C VAL A 45 7.64 -11.48 9.05
N GLY A 46 6.36 -11.66 8.78
CA GLY A 46 5.31 -10.74 9.21
C GLY A 46 5.11 -10.72 10.72
N LYS A 47 5.33 -11.84 11.41
CA LYS A 47 5.31 -11.91 12.88
C LYS A 47 6.39 -11.02 13.49
N ILE A 48 7.61 -11.02 12.93
CA ILE A 48 8.69 -10.13 13.36
C ILE A 48 8.29 -8.65 13.17
N ILE A 49 7.68 -8.33 12.05
CA ILE A 49 7.16 -6.97 11.77
C ILE A 49 6.05 -6.61 12.77
N ARG A 50 5.16 -7.55 13.08
CA ARG A 50 4.11 -7.35 14.09
C ARG A 50 4.67 -7.06 15.46
N GLU A 51 5.67 -7.83 15.92
CA GLU A 51 6.39 -7.60 17.18
C GLU A 51 7.01 -6.20 17.21
N PHE A 52 7.60 -5.74 16.11
CA PHE A 52 8.12 -4.38 15.98
C PHE A 52 7.02 -3.33 16.08
N LEU A 53 5.89 -3.54 15.43
CA LEU A 53 4.82 -2.54 15.34
C LEU A 53 3.98 -2.46 16.63
N TYR A 54 3.68 -3.57 17.27
CA TYR A 54 2.72 -3.66 18.37
C TYR A 54 3.35 -3.98 19.72
N GLU A 55 4.58 -4.50 19.72
CA GLU A 55 5.30 -4.93 20.92
C GLU A 55 6.60 -4.09 21.10
N ASN A 56 7.39 -4.43 22.07
CA ASN A 56 8.61 -3.65 22.40
C ASN A 56 9.86 -4.05 21.62
N LYS A 57 9.71 -4.76 20.50
CA LYS A 57 10.86 -5.10 19.66
C LYS A 57 11.39 -3.87 18.93
N ASN A 58 12.68 -3.65 18.99
CA ASN A 58 13.34 -2.60 18.23
C ASN A 58 14.00 -3.19 16.98
N LEU A 59 13.83 -2.51 15.86
CA LEU A 59 14.49 -2.82 14.59
C LEU A 59 15.13 -1.55 14.04
N THR A 60 16.34 -1.65 13.51
CA THR A 60 16.95 -0.56 12.75
C THR A 60 16.15 -0.32 11.48
N VAL A 61 16.36 0.82 10.85
CA VAL A 61 15.66 1.15 9.58
C VAL A 61 16.02 0.17 8.47
N GLU A 62 17.27 -0.28 8.42
CA GLU A 62 17.76 -1.28 7.48
C GLU A 62 17.07 -2.64 7.72
N GLN A 63 16.95 -3.06 8.99
CA GLN A 63 16.25 -4.31 9.34
C GLN A 63 14.77 -4.24 8.94
N GLN A 64 14.11 -3.12 9.20
CA GLN A 64 12.74 -2.89 8.73
C GLN A 64 12.65 -2.98 7.21
N PHE A 65 13.51 -2.25 6.49
CA PHE A 65 13.56 -2.26 5.04
C PHE A 65 13.71 -3.68 4.47
N LEU A 66 14.63 -4.46 5.02
CA LEU A 66 14.88 -5.85 4.57
C LEU A 66 13.70 -6.77 4.89
N LEU A 67 13.10 -6.68 6.09
CA LEU A 67 11.96 -7.52 6.46
C LEU A 67 10.72 -7.25 5.61
N TYR A 68 10.39 -5.96 5.37
CA TYR A 68 9.29 -5.62 4.47
C TYR A 68 9.58 -6.10 3.04
N SER A 69 10.80 -5.86 2.55
CA SER A 69 11.20 -6.27 1.20
C SER A 69 11.17 -7.79 1.01
N LEU A 70 11.55 -8.55 2.04
CA LEU A 70 11.54 -10.00 1.99
C LEU A 70 10.13 -10.57 1.75
N GLN A 71 9.07 -9.98 2.32
CA GLN A 71 7.70 -10.43 2.04
C GLN A 71 7.36 -10.30 0.56
N PHE A 72 7.75 -9.20 -0.08
CA PHE A 72 7.50 -8.99 -1.51
C PHE A 72 8.28 -9.97 -2.38
N LEU A 73 9.53 -10.26 -2.01
CA LEU A 73 10.37 -11.25 -2.70
C LEU A 73 9.81 -12.67 -2.58
N MET A 74 9.28 -13.04 -1.41
CA MET A 74 8.62 -14.33 -1.21
C MET A 74 7.39 -14.50 -2.12
N ASP A 75 6.71 -13.41 -2.44
CA ASP A 75 5.51 -13.42 -3.27
C ASP A 75 5.77 -13.13 -4.76
N LYS A 76 7.01 -12.89 -5.16
CA LYS A 76 7.37 -12.50 -6.53
C LYS A 76 6.72 -13.37 -7.60
N LYS A 77 6.85 -14.71 -7.48
CA LYS A 77 6.26 -15.64 -8.44
C LYS A 77 4.73 -15.58 -8.47
N MET A 78 4.11 -15.54 -7.31
CA MET A 78 2.65 -15.44 -7.18
C MET A 78 2.13 -14.12 -7.77
N ILE A 79 2.81 -13.01 -7.51
CA ILE A 79 2.46 -11.69 -8.05
C ILE A 79 2.54 -11.70 -9.58
N ALA A 80 3.64 -12.20 -10.15
CA ALA A 80 3.83 -12.30 -11.60
C ALA A 80 2.75 -13.16 -12.26
N GLU A 81 2.40 -14.31 -11.67
CA GLU A 81 1.35 -15.20 -12.14
C GLU A 81 -0.04 -14.53 -12.09
N LYS A 82 -0.43 -13.97 -10.95
CA LYS A 82 -1.74 -13.33 -10.79
C LYS A 82 -1.92 -12.11 -11.68
N ARG A 83 -0.85 -11.29 -11.82
CA ARG A 83 -0.82 -10.15 -12.74
C ARG A 83 -1.05 -10.56 -14.20
N LYS A 84 -0.44 -11.67 -14.63
CA LYS A 84 -0.57 -12.19 -16.01
C LYS A 84 -1.99 -12.67 -16.29
N ASN A 85 -2.62 -13.34 -15.33
CA ASN A 85 -3.88 -14.06 -15.52
C ASN A 85 -5.13 -13.24 -15.11
N GLY A 86 -4.96 -12.00 -14.62
CA GLY A 86 -6.09 -11.20 -14.17
C GLY A 86 -5.69 -9.87 -13.54
N ILE A 87 -6.44 -9.47 -12.50
CA ILE A 87 -6.20 -8.26 -11.73
C ILE A 87 -5.73 -8.64 -10.34
N LEU A 88 -4.53 -8.21 -9.99
CA LEU A 88 -4.00 -8.29 -8.63
C LEU A 88 -4.13 -6.92 -7.96
N ILE A 89 -4.76 -6.89 -6.81
CA ILE A 89 -4.87 -5.72 -5.94
C ILE A 89 -3.99 -5.95 -4.72
N ALA A 90 -3.13 -5.01 -4.37
CA ALA A 90 -2.42 -5.02 -3.10
C ALA A 90 -2.88 -3.85 -2.21
N ASP A 91 -3.29 -4.17 -0.99
CA ASP A 91 -3.40 -3.20 0.09
C ASP A 91 -2.01 -3.01 0.68
N ARG A 92 -1.34 -1.92 0.27
CA ARG A 92 0.06 -1.61 0.49
C ARG A 92 1.02 -2.56 -0.25
N TYR A 93 2.23 -2.06 -0.51
CA TYR A 93 3.29 -2.81 -1.19
C TYR A 93 4.66 -2.15 -0.95
N PHE A 94 5.64 -2.39 -1.81
CA PHE A 94 6.96 -1.79 -1.73
C PHE A 94 6.93 -0.24 -1.79
N THR A 95 5.90 0.35 -2.37
CA THR A 95 5.61 1.78 -2.33
C THR A 95 5.43 2.34 -0.92
N THR A 96 4.88 1.54 0.02
CA THR A 96 4.88 1.88 1.46
C THR A 96 6.31 1.91 2.00
N THR A 97 7.15 0.94 1.65
CA THR A 97 8.57 0.89 2.03
C THR A 97 9.34 2.09 1.47
N LEU A 98 9.09 2.47 0.20
CA LEU A 98 9.66 3.69 -0.38
C LEU A 98 9.24 4.95 0.41
N CYS A 99 8.03 4.98 0.94
CA CYS A 99 7.56 6.10 1.74
C CYS A 99 8.20 6.11 3.15
N TYR A 100 8.03 5.04 3.90
CA TYR A 100 8.34 5.00 5.33
C TYR A 100 9.85 4.94 5.60
N GLN A 101 10.56 4.02 4.95
CA GLN A 101 11.98 3.84 5.22
C GLN A 101 12.84 4.97 4.64
N THR A 102 12.38 5.66 3.59
CA THR A 102 13.10 6.86 3.13
C THR A 102 12.92 8.04 4.07
N LEU A 103 11.78 8.17 4.75
CA LEU A 103 11.62 9.15 5.83
C LEU A 103 12.57 8.88 7.02
N GLU A 104 12.92 7.62 7.24
CA GLU A 104 13.79 7.20 8.33
C GLU A 104 15.28 7.10 7.94
N GLY A 105 15.64 7.47 6.69
CA GLY A 105 17.04 7.62 6.28
C GLY A 105 17.55 6.68 5.18
N ILE A 106 16.77 5.70 4.71
CA ILE A 106 17.14 4.95 3.50
C ILE A 106 17.11 5.91 2.29
N LYS A 107 18.19 5.97 1.54
CA LYS A 107 18.22 6.77 0.29
C LYS A 107 17.28 6.16 -0.74
N LEU A 108 16.45 6.99 -1.37
CA LEU A 108 15.47 6.55 -2.36
C LEU A 108 16.12 5.77 -3.51
N GLU A 109 17.25 6.26 -4.01
CA GLU A 109 17.99 5.63 -5.10
C GLU A 109 18.45 4.22 -4.72
N LYS A 110 18.91 4.02 -3.47
CA LYS A 110 19.30 2.68 -2.96
C LYS A 110 18.11 1.74 -2.86
N ALA A 111 16.96 2.25 -2.42
CA ALA A 111 15.73 1.45 -2.34
C ALA A 111 15.23 1.03 -3.73
N LEU A 112 15.30 1.93 -4.71
CA LEU A 112 14.94 1.65 -6.10
C LEU A 112 15.91 0.66 -6.77
N SER A 113 17.22 0.84 -6.58
CA SER A 113 18.23 -0.11 -7.06
C SER A 113 18.02 -1.50 -6.46
N PHE A 114 17.76 -1.58 -5.15
CA PHE A 114 17.42 -2.85 -4.50
C PHE A 114 16.21 -3.54 -5.15
N ALA A 115 15.15 -2.76 -5.42
CA ALA A 115 13.96 -3.32 -6.07
C ALA A 115 14.25 -3.89 -7.46
N GLU A 116 15.12 -3.22 -8.23
CA GLU A 116 15.57 -3.65 -9.54
C GLU A 116 16.47 -4.89 -9.46
N ASP A 117 17.52 -4.84 -8.63
CA ASP A 117 18.53 -5.90 -8.48
C ASP A 117 17.90 -7.22 -8.01
N PHE A 118 16.95 -7.17 -7.09
CA PHE A 118 16.23 -8.36 -6.57
C PHE A 118 14.96 -8.66 -7.35
N GLY A 119 14.57 -7.81 -8.29
CA GLY A 119 13.40 -7.98 -9.15
C GLY A 119 12.09 -7.99 -8.35
N ILE A 120 11.91 -7.02 -7.46
CA ILE A 120 10.60 -6.75 -6.85
C ILE A 120 9.64 -6.31 -7.96
N GLU A 121 8.49 -7.00 -8.08
CA GLU A 121 7.54 -6.75 -9.14
C GLU A 121 7.01 -5.30 -9.10
N LYS A 122 7.22 -4.56 -10.17
CA LYS A 122 6.76 -3.19 -10.30
C LYS A 122 5.25 -3.17 -10.58
N PRO A 123 4.41 -2.47 -9.80
CA PRO A 123 2.98 -2.37 -10.10
C PRO A 123 2.73 -1.56 -11.37
N ASP A 124 1.63 -1.86 -12.05
CA ASP A 124 1.20 -1.09 -13.23
C ASP A 124 0.64 0.27 -12.84
N LEU A 125 0.06 0.35 -11.62
CA LEU A 125 -0.62 1.54 -11.13
C LEU A 125 -0.69 1.54 -9.62
N VAL A 126 -0.50 2.72 -9.02
CA VAL A 126 -0.76 2.98 -7.61
C VAL A 126 -1.92 3.98 -7.49
N PHE A 127 -2.94 3.62 -6.73
CA PHE A 127 -3.97 4.54 -6.27
C PHE A 127 -3.56 5.10 -4.90
N TYR A 128 -3.17 6.35 -4.86
CA TYR A 128 -2.87 7.05 -3.62
C TYR A 128 -4.13 7.72 -3.08
N ILE A 129 -4.66 7.20 -1.98
CA ILE A 129 -5.80 7.77 -1.27
C ILE A 129 -5.30 8.92 -0.40
N LYS A 130 -5.44 10.12 -0.92
CA LYS A 130 -5.04 11.35 -0.25
C LYS A 130 -6.12 11.76 0.75
N VAL A 131 -5.81 11.62 2.05
CA VAL A 131 -6.67 12.06 3.16
C VAL A 131 -5.91 13.04 4.01
N ASP A 132 -6.59 14.08 4.44
CA ASP A 132 -6.04 15.01 5.43
C ASP A 132 -5.57 14.25 6.69
N PRO A 133 -4.34 14.49 7.20
CA PRO A 133 -3.80 13.76 8.33
C PRO A 133 -4.69 13.79 9.57
N ASP A 134 -5.32 14.93 9.88
CA ASP A 134 -6.15 15.05 11.08
C ASP A 134 -7.47 14.26 10.92
N ILE A 135 -8.00 14.20 9.69
CA ILE A 135 -9.15 13.32 9.37
C ILE A 135 -8.75 11.85 9.48
N ALA A 136 -7.60 11.46 8.95
CA ALA A 136 -7.10 10.09 8.99
C ALA A 136 -6.85 9.63 10.44
N ILE A 137 -6.20 10.47 11.26
CA ILE A 137 -5.97 10.23 12.69
C ILE A 137 -7.31 10.03 13.40
N LYS A 138 -8.28 10.93 13.20
CA LYS A 138 -9.60 10.83 13.81
C LYS A 138 -10.31 9.53 13.42
N ARG A 139 -10.32 9.17 12.14
CA ARG A 139 -10.88 7.90 11.65
C ARG A 139 -10.24 6.70 12.35
N LYS A 140 -8.91 6.70 12.42
CA LYS A 140 -8.14 5.59 13.02
C LYS A 140 -8.40 5.45 14.52
N PHE A 141 -8.51 6.55 15.24
CA PHE A 141 -8.79 6.52 16.68
C PHE A 141 -10.24 6.18 17.03
N CYS A 142 -11.17 6.38 16.11
CA CYS A 142 -12.55 5.88 16.28
C CYS A 142 -12.69 4.35 16.12
N GLU A 143 -11.70 3.67 15.52
CA GLU A 143 -11.71 2.22 15.42
C GLU A 143 -11.42 1.57 16.78
N GLN A 144 -12.22 0.56 17.16
CA GLN A 144 -12.01 -0.24 18.38
C GLN A 144 -10.92 -1.30 18.16
N LYS A 145 -9.74 -0.88 17.67
CA LYS A 145 -8.59 -1.76 17.43
C LYS A 145 -7.37 -1.22 18.13
N GLU A 146 -6.51 -2.13 18.57
CA GLU A 146 -5.20 -1.76 19.07
C GLU A 146 -4.45 -0.91 18.02
N LYS A 147 -3.78 0.13 18.48
CA LYS A 147 -2.98 1.02 17.65
C LYS A 147 -1.51 0.63 17.76
N ASN A 148 -0.87 0.49 16.62
CA ASN A 148 0.57 0.25 16.56
C ASN A 148 1.38 1.53 16.82
N ARG A 149 2.72 1.41 16.95
CA ARG A 149 3.61 2.55 17.23
C ARG A 149 3.55 3.66 16.18
N ARG A 150 3.34 3.31 14.89
CA ARG A 150 3.24 4.28 13.79
C ARG A 150 1.91 5.04 13.84
N GLU A 151 0.84 4.34 14.17
CA GLU A 151 -0.50 4.93 14.30
C GLU A 151 -0.62 5.85 15.53
N LYS A 152 0.23 5.68 16.53
CA LYS A 152 0.33 6.54 17.72
C LYS A 152 1.22 7.76 17.50
N ASP A 153 2.07 7.77 16.47
CA ASP A 153 2.99 8.86 16.14
C ASP A 153 2.36 9.80 15.10
N PHE A 154 1.67 10.83 15.58
CA PHE A 154 0.96 11.79 14.73
C PHE A 154 1.91 12.62 13.84
N ASP A 155 3.11 12.92 14.35
CA ASP A 155 4.11 13.65 13.55
C ASP A 155 4.64 12.77 12.42
N PHE A 156 4.83 11.49 12.69
CA PHE A 156 5.19 10.51 11.66
C PHE A 156 4.09 10.40 10.61
N ILE A 157 2.81 10.37 11.00
CA ILE A 157 1.67 10.35 10.05
C ILE A 157 1.69 11.58 9.15
N ARG A 158 1.94 12.80 9.70
CA ARG A 158 2.03 14.02 8.89
C ARG A 158 3.24 14.00 7.94
N LYS A 159 4.40 13.55 8.40
CA LYS A 159 5.59 13.37 7.56
C LYS A 159 5.33 12.34 6.44
N THR A 160 4.66 11.25 6.76
CA THR A 160 4.28 10.20 5.80
C THR A 160 3.34 10.75 4.72
N TYR A 161 2.37 11.58 5.10
CA TYR A 161 1.49 12.27 4.15
C TYR A 161 2.29 13.10 3.15
N ILE A 162 3.22 13.94 3.61
CA ILE A 162 4.07 14.78 2.76
C ILE A 162 4.93 13.91 1.83
N GLN A 163 5.45 12.79 2.34
CA GLN A 163 6.28 11.88 1.55
C GLN A 163 5.48 11.17 0.46
N TYR A 164 4.25 10.69 0.75
CA TYR A 164 3.37 10.14 -0.28
C TYR A 164 3.03 11.17 -1.36
N GLU A 165 2.78 12.43 -1.00
CA GLU A 165 2.57 13.51 -1.97
C GLU A 165 3.76 13.64 -2.92
N LYS A 166 5.00 13.66 -2.39
CA LYS A 166 6.22 13.72 -3.19
C LYS A 166 6.36 12.51 -4.12
N LEU A 167 6.13 11.30 -3.63
CA LEU A 167 6.22 10.08 -4.43
C LEU A 167 5.19 10.07 -5.56
N ALA A 168 3.95 10.48 -5.26
CA ALA A 168 2.87 10.51 -6.23
C ALA A 168 3.07 11.61 -7.30
N GLN A 169 3.45 12.83 -6.89
CA GLN A 169 3.70 13.94 -7.81
C GLN A 169 4.86 13.64 -8.77
N ASN A 170 5.91 13.01 -8.29
CA ASN A 170 7.07 12.64 -9.10
C ASN A 170 6.92 11.28 -9.79
N GLN A 171 5.77 10.63 -9.70
CA GLN A 171 5.50 9.32 -10.31
C GLN A 171 6.61 8.29 -10.00
N VAL A 172 7.11 8.29 -8.75
CA VAL A 172 8.26 7.49 -8.35
C VAL A 172 8.00 6.01 -8.54
N TRP A 173 8.93 5.35 -9.20
CA TRP A 173 8.95 3.92 -9.50
C TRP A 173 7.86 3.44 -10.46
N THR A 174 6.65 4.02 -10.44
CA THR A 174 5.51 3.59 -11.27
C THR A 174 4.54 4.75 -11.50
N LYS A 175 3.42 4.47 -12.18
CA LYS A 175 2.32 5.43 -12.36
C LYS A 175 1.48 5.56 -11.09
N TRP A 176 1.19 6.79 -10.69
CA TRP A 176 0.35 7.09 -9.54
C TRP A 176 -0.91 7.86 -9.98
N VAL A 177 -2.01 7.56 -9.34
CA VAL A 177 -3.28 8.30 -9.45
C VAL A 177 -3.70 8.71 -8.05
N THR A 178 -3.77 10.01 -7.83
CA THR A 178 -4.25 10.56 -6.55
C THR A 178 -5.77 10.56 -6.53
N ILE A 179 -6.34 9.99 -5.48
CA ILE A 179 -7.78 9.89 -5.23
C ILE A 179 -8.11 10.73 -3.98
N ASN A 180 -9.13 11.57 -4.07
CA ASN A 180 -9.56 12.36 -2.92
C ASN A 180 -10.25 11.49 -1.86
N GLY A 181 -9.50 11.11 -0.83
CA GLY A 181 -9.98 10.25 0.26
C GLY A 181 -10.79 10.97 1.35
N ASN A 182 -11.02 12.30 1.24
CA ASN A 182 -11.88 13.03 2.18
C ASN A 182 -13.38 12.85 1.89
N LYS A 183 -13.71 12.25 0.73
CA LYS A 183 -15.07 11.90 0.33
C LYS A 183 -15.61 10.69 1.12
N SER A 184 -16.88 10.35 0.89
CA SER A 184 -17.48 9.12 1.42
C SER A 184 -16.80 7.86 0.85
N VAL A 185 -16.92 6.76 1.57
CA VAL A 185 -16.33 5.47 1.15
C VAL A 185 -16.76 5.07 -0.26
N ASP A 186 -18.06 5.24 -0.57
CA ASP A 186 -18.62 4.85 -1.86
C ASP A 186 -18.14 5.75 -3.01
N GLU A 187 -18.02 7.05 -2.78
CA GLU A 187 -17.47 7.99 -3.78
C GLU A 187 -16.00 7.68 -4.09
N VAL A 188 -15.19 7.41 -3.06
CA VAL A 188 -13.78 7.01 -3.22
C VAL A 188 -13.70 5.70 -4.01
N THR A 189 -14.53 4.71 -3.66
CA THR A 189 -14.58 3.42 -4.36
C THR A 189 -14.94 3.62 -5.84
N LYS A 190 -15.94 4.45 -6.12
CA LYS A 190 -16.38 4.76 -7.49
C LYS A 190 -15.29 5.48 -8.30
N GLU A 191 -14.58 6.41 -7.68
CA GLU A 191 -13.49 7.15 -8.33
C GLU A 191 -12.33 6.21 -8.69
N ILE A 192 -11.92 5.31 -7.76
CA ILE A 192 -10.91 4.28 -8.02
C ILE A 192 -11.35 3.35 -9.15
N TYR A 193 -12.59 2.85 -9.09
CA TYR A 193 -13.13 1.94 -10.10
C TYR A 193 -13.16 2.59 -11.48
N ASN A 194 -13.71 3.79 -11.63
CA ASN A 194 -13.78 4.50 -12.90
C ASN A 194 -12.38 4.77 -13.48
N SER A 195 -11.45 5.19 -12.63
CA SER A 195 -10.06 5.41 -13.04
C SER A 195 -9.38 4.11 -13.48
N LEU A 196 -9.66 2.98 -12.81
CA LEU A 196 -9.13 1.68 -13.20
C LEU A 196 -9.69 1.25 -14.56
N ILE A 197 -11.02 1.32 -14.76
CA ILE A 197 -11.66 0.86 -15.99
C ILE A 197 -11.20 1.69 -17.20
N SER A 198 -10.96 2.98 -17.04
CA SER A 198 -10.42 3.82 -18.13
C SER A 198 -9.02 3.42 -18.58
N LYS A 199 -8.28 2.64 -17.77
CA LYS A 199 -6.91 2.19 -18.04
C LYS A 199 -6.83 0.73 -18.48
N ILE A 200 -7.87 -0.05 -18.23
CA ILE A 200 -8.00 -1.41 -18.77
C ILE A 200 -8.52 -1.25 -20.19
N LYS A 201 -7.61 -1.28 -21.18
CA LYS A 201 -8.03 -1.40 -22.60
C LYS A 201 -8.67 -2.77 -22.76
N TYR A 202 -9.94 -2.77 -23.18
CA TYR A 202 -10.62 -3.97 -23.69
C TYR A 202 -10.10 -4.33 -25.06
#